data_6e6ced9e1848bd45aae4ca75ab810c01
#
_entry.id   6e6ced9e1848bd45aae4ca75ab810c01
#
_cell.length_a   1.000
_cell.length_b   1.000
_cell.length_c   1.000
_cell.angle_alpha   90.00
_cell.angle_beta   90.00
_cell.angle_gamma   90.00
#
_symmetry.space_group_name_H-M   'P 1'
#
loop_
_entity.id
_entity.type
_entity.pdbx_description
1 polymer ?
#
loop_
_entity_poly.entity_id
_entity_poly.type
_entity_poly.pdbx_seq_one_letter_code
_entity_poly.pdbx_strand_id
1 'polypeptide(L)'
;ATFDKSSFPIVKVVFEEGPNSDEEFDNFTNEWLELYNQKIKFTFLFDTINMRNPAYKYTIKMSQFIKRLKREEIQYLEKSIILINTNKIKYMLDFIFLIQKPVAPVYIYNINNGPTSSIYEIMAHSETTSISP
;
A
#
# COMPACT_ATOMS: atom_id res chain seq x y z
N ALA A 1 -1.41 -11.52 -2.68
CA ALA A 1 -1.94 -10.27 -3.23
C ALA A 1 -2.16 -10.40 -4.73
N THR A 2 -3.22 -9.80 -5.23
CA THR A 2 -3.55 -9.80 -6.66
C THR A 2 -3.43 -8.38 -7.20
N PHE A 3 -2.59 -8.19 -8.22
CA PHE A 3 -2.40 -6.90 -8.89
C PHE A 3 -3.33 -6.81 -10.09
N ASP A 4 -4.15 -5.77 -10.13
CA ASP A 4 -4.99 -5.45 -11.27
C ASP A 4 -4.43 -4.20 -11.96
N LYS A 5 -3.87 -4.39 -13.16
CA LYS A 5 -3.25 -3.34 -13.95
C LYS A 5 -4.15 -2.83 -15.08
N SER A 6 -5.41 -3.27 -15.12
CA SER A 6 -6.35 -2.91 -16.20
C SER A 6 -6.63 -1.42 -16.27
N SER A 7 -6.46 -0.70 -15.18
CA SER A 7 -6.64 0.76 -15.10
C SER A 7 -5.32 1.52 -14.98
N PHE A 8 -4.21 0.91 -15.42
CA PHE A 8 -2.91 1.57 -15.35
C PHE A 8 -2.98 3.01 -15.92
N PRO A 9 -2.44 4.04 -15.28
CA PRO A 9 -1.45 4.02 -14.20
C PRO A 9 -1.99 3.88 -12.77
N ILE A 10 -3.26 3.57 -12.57
CA ILE A 10 -3.79 3.19 -11.27
C ILE A 10 -3.72 1.68 -11.17
N VAL A 11 -2.98 1.17 -10.19
CA VAL A 11 -2.80 -0.26 -9.97
C VAL A 11 -3.51 -0.65 -8.67
N LYS A 12 -4.56 -1.46 -8.80
CA LYS A 12 -5.29 -1.98 -7.65
C LYS A 12 -4.61 -3.26 -7.15
N VAL A 13 -4.33 -3.32 -5.86
CA VAL A 13 -3.75 -4.50 -5.22
C VAL A 13 -4.72 -4.99 -4.14
N VAL A 14 -5.25 -6.19 -4.32
CA VAL A 14 -6.17 -6.81 -3.37
C VAL A 14 -5.40 -7.81 -2.53
N PHE A 15 -5.46 -7.63 -1.21
CA PHE A 15 -4.93 -8.59 -0.25
C PHE A 15 -6.07 -9.49 0.23
N GLU A 16 -5.91 -10.81 0.05
CA GLU A 16 -6.94 -11.77 0.48
C GLU A 16 -6.83 -11.99 1.99
N GLU A 17 -5.87 -12.77 2.44
CA GLU A 17 -5.68 -12.99 3.87
C GLU A 17 -4.31 -12.56 4.38
N GLY A 18 -3.31 -12.74 3.54
CA GLY A 18 -1.91 -12.70 3.91
C GLY A 18 -1.21 -11.37 3.77
N PRO A 19 0.11 -11.45 3.72
CA PRO A 19 0.89 -12.62 3.33
C PRO A 19 0.93 -13.72 4.40
N ASN A 20 0.85 -14.97 3.96
CA ASN A 20 0.89 -16.16 4.84
C ASN A 20 2.22 -16.92 4.75
N SER A 21 3.10 -16.53 3.84
CA SER A 21 4.41 -17.13 3.65
C SER A 21 5.41 -16.13 3.12
N ASP A 22 6.68 -16.43 3.27
CA ASP A 22 7.76 -15.62 2.71
C ASP A 22 7.69 -15.58 1.18
N GLU A 23 7.26 -16.68 0.55
CA GLU A 23 7.07 -16.74 -0.89
C GLU A 23 6.00 -15.74 -1.36
N GLU A 24 4.86 -15.68 -0.66
CA GLU A 24 3.81 -14.71 -0.99
C GLU A 24 4.31 -13.28 -0.84
N PHE A 25 5.06 -13.00 0.21
CA PHE A 25 5.64 -11.67 0.43
C PHE A 25 6.64 -11.32 -0.68
N ASP A 26 7.51 -12.26 -1.05
CA ASP A 26 8.49 -12.05 -2.10
C ASP A 26 7.82 -11.83 -3.46
N ASN A 27 6.78 -12.58 -3.77
CA ASN A 27 6.00 -12.38 -4.99
C ASN A 27 5.35 -11.00 -5.03
N PHE A 28 4.82 -10.55 -3.92
CA PHE A 28 4.22 -9.21 -3.80
C PHE A 28 5.26 -8.11 -4.06
N THR A 29 6.42 -8.19 -3.42
CA THR A 29 7.46 -7.17 -3.60
C THR A 29 8.09 -7.22 -4.99
N ASN A 30 8.22 -8.40 -5.59
CA ASN A 30 8.74 -8.55 -6.94
C ASN A 30 7.77 -7.94 -7.98
N GLU A 31 6.47 -8.17 -7.84
CA GLU A 31 5.49 -7.53 -8.72
C GLU A 31 5.48 -6.00 -8.57
N TRP A 32 5.65 -5.52 -7.35
CA TRP A 32 5.80 -4.08 -7.10
C TRP A 32 7.00 -3.53 -7.89
N LEU A 33 8.17 -4.17 -7.76
CA LEU A 33 9.38 -3.71 -8.42
C LEU A 33 9.27 -3.77 -9.95
N GLU A 34 8.55 -4.75 -10.50
CA GLU A 34 8.33 -4.85 -11.94
C GLU A 34 7.62 -3.64 -12.52
N LEU A 35 6.75 -2.98 -11.73
CA LEU A 35 6.06 -1.77 -12.19
C LEU A 35 7.03 -0.63 -12.50
N TYR A 36 8.18 -0.59 -11.84
CA TYR A 36 9.20 0.42 -12.10
C TYR A 36 9.86 0.26 -13.48
N ASN A 37 9.80 -0.93 -14.07
CA ASN A 37 10.39 -1.18 -15.38
C ASN A 37 9.64 -0.48 -16.51
N GLN A 38 8.40 -0.08 -16.28
CA GLN A 38 7.60 0.64 -17.28
C GLN A 38 8.03 2.10 -17.42
N LYS A 39 8.74 2.64 -16.43
CA LYS A 39 9.24 4.02 -16.41
C LYS A 39 8.12 5.05 -16.59
N ILE A 40 6.95 4.76 -16.04
CA ILE A 40 5.77 5.62 -16.04
C ILE A 40 5.30 5.75 -14.60
N LYS A 41 5.00 6.96 -14.16
CA LYS A 41 4.46 7.19 -12.81
C LYS A 41 3.14 6.47 -12.63
N PHE A 42 2.96 5.84 -11.47
CA PHE A 42 1.75 5.09 -11.15
C PHE A 42 1.30 5.35 -9.72
N THR A 43 0.04 5.02 -9.46
CA THR A 43 -0.61 5.15 -8.16
C THR A 43 -1.12 3.78 -7.73
N PHE A 44 -0.86 3.41 -6.47
CA PHE A 44 -1.45 2.22 -5.88
C PHE A 44 -2.80 2.52 -5.23
N LEU A 45 -3.71 1.57 -5.39
CA LEU A 45 -4.92 1.46 -4.59
C LEU A 45 -4.87 0.10 -3.90
N PHE A 46 -4.47 0.10 -2.61
CA PHE A 46 -4.39 -1.12 -1.81
C PHE A 46 -5.73 -1.39 -1.13
N ASP A 47 -6.28 -2.56 -1.38
CA ASP A 47 -7.50 -3.04 -0.71
C ASP A 47 -7.08 -4.07 0.33
N THR A 48 -7.16 -3.70 1.61
CA THR A 48 -6.79 -4.56 2.73
C THR A 48 -7.99 -5.07 3.51
N ILE A 49 -9.20 -4.93 2.95
CA ILE A 49 -10.45 -5.25 3.65
C ILE A 49 -10.49 -6.71 4.09
N ASN A 50 -9.96 -7.63 3.28
CA ASN A 50 -9.93 -9.04 3.57
C ASN A 50 -8.65 -9.52 4.27
N MET A 51 -7.71 -8.61 4.51
CA MET A 51 -6.50 -8.94 5.27
C MET A 51 -6.90 -9.13 6.74
N ARG A 52 -6.47 -10.26 7.34
CA ARG A 52 -6.85 -10.58 8.71
C ARG A 52 -5.73 -10.36 9.71
N ASN A 53 -4.88 -11.34 9.92
CA ASN A 53 -3.84 -11.30 10.94
C ASN A 53 -2.47 -11.44 10.31
N PRO A 54 -1.94 -10.39 9.65
CA PRO A 54 -0.60 -10.49 9.08
C PRO A 54 0.41 -10.76 10.21
N ALA A 55 1.33 -11.69 9.97
CA ALA A 55 2.36 -11.99 10.94
C ALA A 55 3.27 -10.77 11.13
N TYR A 56 3.69 -10.54 12.37
CA TYR A 56 4.51 -9.39 12.73
C TYR A 56 5.80 -9.30 11.89
N LYS A 57 6.39 -10.44 11.52
CA LYS A 57 7.60 -10.44 10.69
C LYS A 57 7.41 -9.75 9.34
N TYR A 58 6.20 -9.79 8.77
CA TYR A 58 5.91 -9.13 7.48
C TYR A 58 5.81 -7.62 7.64
N THR A 59 5.43 -7.13 8.80
CA THR A 59 5.49 -5.72 9.13
C THR A 59 6.93 -5.21 9.08
N ILE A 60 7.85 -5.96 9.68
CA ILE A 60 9.28 -5.64 9.66
C ILE A 60 9.84 -5.75 8.24
N LYS A 61 9.50 -6.83 7.53
CA LYS A 61 9.93 -7.04 6.14
C LYS A 61 9.44 -5.92 5.23
N MET A 62 8.22 -5.45 5.45
CA MET A 62 7.68 -4.33 4.66
C MET A 62 8.47 -3.04 4.89
N SER A 63 8.84 -2.76 6.14
CA SER A 63 9.68 -1.61 6.46
C SER A 63 11.04 -1.69 5.75
N GLN A 64 11.63 -2.87 5.72
CA GLN A 64 12.91 -3.12 5.03
C GLN A 64 12.75 -2.96 3.52
N PHE A 65 11.64 -3.42 2.96
CA PHE A 65 11.36 -3.26 1.54
C PHE A 65 11.22 -1.80 1.14
N ILE A 66 10.50 -1.01 1.93
CA ILE A 66 10.37 0.43 1.71
C ILE A 66 11.73 1.12 1.73
N LYS A 67 12.58 0.74 2.66
CA LYS A 67 13.95 1.24 2.73
C LYS A 67 14.73 0.92 1.45
N ARG A 68 14.55 -0.29 0.92
CA ARG A 68 15.14 -0.69 -0.35
C ARG A 68 14.62 0.16 -1.52
N LEU A 69 13.31 0.43 -1.56
CA LEU A 69 12.72 1.25 -2.61
C LEU A 69 13.32 2.66 -2.68
N LYS A 70 13.78 3.19 -1.56
CA LYS A 70 14.43 4.51 -1.53
C LYS A 70 15.76 4.56 -2.27
N ARG A 71 16.31 3.40 -2.64
CA ARG A 71 17.54 3.32 -3.43
C ARG A 71 17.30 3.38 -4.92
N GLU A 72 16.04 3.29 -5.37
CA GLU A 72 15.71 3.43 -6.78
C GLU A 72 16.09 4.83 -7.27
N GLU A 73 16.75 4.89 -8.41
CA GLU A 73 17.24 6.13 -8.97
C GLU A 73 16.12 7.12 -9.26
N ILE A 74 15.00 6.59 -9.80
CA ILE A 74 13.79 7.37 -10.08
C ILE A 74 12.62 6.73 -9.36
N GLN A 75 11.88 7.54 -8.60
CA GLN A 75 10.70 7.08 -7.90
C GLN A 75 9.47 7.23 -8.79
N TYR A 76 8.98 6.10 -9.34
CA TYR A 76 7.80 6.09 -10.20
C TYR A 76 6.49 5.96 -9.41
N LEU A 77 6.54 5.52 -8.16
CA LEU A 77 5.35 5.50 -7.32
C LEU A 77 5.00 6.94 -6.94
N GLU A 78 3.83 7.41 -7.39
CA GLU A 78 3.38 8.79 -7.16
C GLU A 78 2.71 8.94 -5.80
N LYS A 79 1.84 8.00 -5.45
CA LYS A 79 1.13 7.96 -4.17
C LYS A 79 0.48 6.59 -3.97
N SER A 80 0.09 6.29 -2.74
CA SER A 80 -0.65 5.08 -2.39
C SER A 80 -1.90 5.44 -1.63
N ILE A 81 -3.02 4.84 -2.04
CA ILE A 81 -4.28 4.91 -1.32
C ILE A 81 -4.48 3.54 -0.65
N ILE A 82 -4.75 3.52 0.63
CA ILE A 82 -4.94 2.26 1.37
C ILE A 82 -6.34 2.25 1.98
N LEU A 83 -7.16 1.31 1.53
CA LEU A 83 -8.49 1.09 2.08
C LEU A 83 -8.39 0.10 3.22
N ILE A 84 -8.89 0.49 4.38
CA ILE A 84 -8.95 -0.35 5.58
C ILE A 84 -10.38 -0.43 6.10
N ASN A 85 -10.67 -1.42 6.94
CA ASN A 85 -11.95 -1.50 7.65
C ASN A 85 -11.79 -1.82 9.14
N THR A 86 -10.56 -1.91 9.65
CA THR A 86 -10.30 -2.18 11.07
C THR A 86 -9.18 -1.30 11.58
N ASN A 87 -9.22 -0.99 12.87
CA ASN A 87 -8.13 -0.28 13.54
C ASN A 87 -6.86 -1.12 13.64
N LYS A 88 -7.00 -2.44 13.62
CA LYS A 88 -5.87 -3.36 13.67
C LYS A 88 -4.93 -3.14 12.48
N ILE A 89 -5.49 -3.03 11.28
CA ILE A 89 -4.69 -2.76 10.08
C ILE A 89 -4.10 -1.35 10.14
N LYS A 90 -4.87 -0.37 10.65
CA LYS A 90 -4.33 0.97 10.83
C LYS A 90 -3.11 0.99 11.75
N TYR A 91 -3.17 0.28 12.87
CA TYR A 91 -2.03 0.21 13.80
C TYR A 91 -0.83 -0.48 13.17
N MET A 92 -1.05 -1.50 12.35
CA MET A 92 0.02 -2.15 11.58
C MET A 92 0.71 -1.14 10.65
N LEU A 93 -0.06 -0.35 9.91
CA LEU A 93 0.46 0.65 9.00
C LEU A 93 1.20 1.76 9.77
N ASP A 94 0.64 2.23 10.87
CA ASP A 94 1.30 3.22 11.73
C ASP A 94 2.66 2.70 12.21
N PHE A 95 2.73 1.43 12.58
CA PHE A 95 3.98 0.80 13.03
C PHE A 95 5.01 0.72 11.89
N ILE A 96 4.59 0.31 10.69
CA ILE A 96 5.47 0.26 9.51
C ILE A 96 6.08 1.64 9.26
N PHE A 97 5.25 2.67 9.23
CA PHE A 97 5.69 4.02 8.88
C PHE A 97 6.39 4.75 10.02
N LEU A 98 6.26 4.25 11.25
CA LEU A 98 7.09 4.70 12.37
C LEU A 98 8.53 4.24 12.18
N ILE A 99 8.73 3.00 11.73
CA ILE A 99 10.07 2.45 11.48
C ILE A 99 10.67 3.05 10.23
N GLN A 100 9.87 3.15 9.16
CA GLN A 100 10.34 3.60 7.85
C GLN A 100 9.27 4.43 7.15
N LYS A 101 9.56 5.69 6.92
CA LYS A 101 8.63 6.56 6.16
C LYS A 101 8.44 6.05 4.74
N PRO A 102 7.24 6.24 4.15
CA PRO A 102 6.97 5.78 2.80
C PRO A 102 7.81 6.52 1.76
N VAL A 103 7.97 5.93 0.57
CA VAL A 103 8.70 6.56 -0.55
C VAL A 103 7.90 7.62 -1.27
N ALA A 104 6.57 7.60 -1.10
CA ALA A 104 5.64 8.55 -1.71
C ALA A 104 4.46 8.75 -0.74
N PRO A 105 3.66 9.82 -0.89
CA PRO A 105 2.55 10.08 0.02
C PRO A 105 1.59 8.89 0.12
N VAL A 106 1.10 8.62 1.33
CA VAL A 106 0.15 7.55 1.62
C VAL A 106 -1.11 8.16 2.22
N TYR A 107 -2.27 7.72 1.72
CA TYR A 107 -3.58 8.14 2.19
C TYR A 107 -4.34 6.91 2.68
N ILE A 108 -4.67 6.87 3.98
CA ILE A 108 -5.35 5.74 4.62
C ILE A 108 -6.78 6.13 4.88
N TYR A 109 -7.72 5.39 4.29
CA TYR A 109 -9.15 5.63 4.43
C TYR A 109 -9.86 4.40 5.00
N ASN A 110 -10.61 4.60 6.09
CA ASN A 110 -11.46 3.56 6.66
C ASN A 110 -12.82 3.61 5.94
N ILE A 111 -13.18 2.52 5.25
CA ILE A 111 -14.41 2.45 4.48
C ILE A 111 -15.69 2.56 5.33
N ASN A 112 -15.57 2.36 6.65
CA ASN A 112 -16.69 2.56 7.59
C ASN A 112 -17.10 4.03 7.70
N ASN A 113 -16.28 4.96 7.21
CA ASN A 113 -16.60 6.38 7.16
C ASN A 113 -17.49 6.78 5.98
N GLY A 114 -17.90 5.82 5.18
CA GLY A 114 -18.84 5.99 4.09
C GLY A 114 -18.27 5.66 2.72
N PRO A 115 -19.15 5.49 1.72
CA PRO A 115 -18.72 5.19 0.36
C PRO A 115 -18.05 6.40 -0.28
N THR A 116 -17.09 6.12 -1.16
CA THR A 116 -16.42 7.13 -1.96
C THR A 116 -16.44 6.70 -3.43
N SER A 117 -16.53 7.65 -4.34
CA SER A 117 -16.63 7.36 -5.77
C SER A 117 -15.31 7.42 -6.52
N SER A 118 -14.26 8.00 -5.91
CA SER A 118 -12.96 8.16 -6.56
C SER A 118 -11.83 8.29 -5.55
N ILE A 119 -10.59 8.09 -6.02
CA ILE A 119 -9.41 8.29 -5.19
C ILE A 119 -9.27 9.77 -4.77
N TYR A 120 -9.72 10.70 -5.60
CA TYR A 120 -9.67 12.13 -5.27
C TYR A 120 -10.59 12.47 -4.10
N GLU A 121 -11.77 11.85 -4.06
CA GLU A 121 -12.70 11.98 -2.95
C GLU A 121 -12.11 11.42 -1.66
N ILE A 122 -11.45 10.26 -1.74
CA ILE A 122 -10.74 9.67 -0.60
C ILE A 122 -9.67 10.62 -0.07
N MET A 123 -8.85 11.16 -0.95
CA MET A 123 -7.76 12.07 -0.56
C MET A 123 -8.27 13.34 0.11
N ALA A 124 -9.44 13.82 -0.29
CA ALA A 124 -10.04 15.03 0.24
C ALA A 124 -10.92 14.80 1.48
N HIS A 125 -11.21 13.54 1.84
CA HIS A 125 -12.09 13.22 2.96
C HIS A 125 -11.45 13.61 4.29
N SER A 126 -12.24 14.23 5.18
CA SER A 126 -11.73 14.73 6.47
C SER A 126 -11.19 13.64 7.39
N GLU A 127 -11.70 12.41 7.28
CA GLU A 127 -11.27 11.28 8.10
C GLU A 127 -10.08 10.51 7.51
N THR A 128 -9.62 10.88 6.33
CA THR A 128 -8.45 10.25 5.72
C THR A 128 -7.17 10.69 6.44
N THR A 129 -6.37 9.70 6.83
CA THR A 129 -5.03 9.96 7.39
C THR A 129 -4.03 10.02 6.25
N SER A 130 -3.28 11.12 6.15
CA SER A 130 -2.20 11.24 5.17
C SER A 130 -0.84 11.13 5.84
N ILE A 131 0.08 10.40 5.20
CA ILE A 131 1.44 10.20 5.69
C ILE A 131 2.41 10.65 4.61
N SER A 132 3.29 11.59 4.97
CA SER A 132 4.31 12.11 4.05
C SER A 132 5.55 11.22 4.01
N PRO A 133 6.23 11.18 2.85
CA PRO A 133 7.49 10.46 2.73
C PRO A 133 8.61 11.04 3.60
#